data_c33fd278e40dad6575cf4386dcba9e76
#
_entry.id   c33fd278e40dad6575cf4386dcba9e76
#
_cell.length_a   1.000
_cell.length_b   1.000
_cell.length_c   1.000
_cell.angle_alpha   90.00
_cell.angle_beta   90.00
_cell.angle_gamma   90.00
#
_symmetry.space_group_name_H-M   'P 1'
#
loop_
_entity.id
_entity.type
_entity.pdbx_description
1 polymer ?
#
loop_
_entity_poly.entity_id
_entity_poly.type
_entity_poly.pdbx_seq_one_letter_code
_entity_poly.pdbx_strand_id
1 'polypeptide(L)'
;MRLLLCLFFTTISLFGQDYFTERYQPFNENIPSPKKFLEYEIGSQHTRHDMIVSYLEEIASHSDRAQIIYYGKTHEGRKLPLLLISTKENLAQLESIQKAHLDYAQGRLSEEPDVPLIINLAYNVHGNEPSSSEAALLAAYTLSASENDQIQSFRKKAIIFVDPTINPDGRDRHTQWANTYKGTPLVSDPMDAEHNEAWPGGRTNHYWFDLNRDWLLAINPESQGKLNWYHQWYPNVVTDFHEMG
;
A
#
# COMPACT_ATOMS: atom_id res chain seq x y z
N MET A 1 30.40 17.37 50.97
CA MET A 1 29.10 17.64 50.28
C MET A 1 29.26 17.25 48.83
N ARG A 2 28.84 16.02 48.48
CA ARG A 2 28.92 15.51 47.09
C ARG A 2 27.61 15.84 46.35
N LEU A 3 27.69 16.67 45.32
CA LEU A 3 26.56 16.95 44.42
C LEU A 3 26.32 15.71 43.58
N LEU A 4 25.16 15.08 43.74
CA LEU A 4 24.65 14.05 42.78
C LEU A 4 24.02 14.80 41.61
N LEU A 5 24.65 14.74 40.44
CA LEU A 5 24.10 15.22 39.19
C LEU A 5 23.18 14.12 38.64
N CYS A 6 21.86 14.25 38.79
CA CYS A 6 20.88 13.40 38.10
C CYS A 6 20.74 13.85 36.65
N LEU A 7 21.36 13.13 35.74
CA LEU A 7 21.09 13.27 34.29
C LEU A 7 19.72 12.64 33.96
N PHE A 8 18.72 13.46 33.70
CA PHE A 8 17.48 13.02 33.12
C PHE A 8 17.72 12.78 31.62
N PHE A 9 17.81 11.52 31.21
CA PHE A 9 17.65 11.15 29.79
C PHE A 9 16.19 11.17 29.45
N THR A 10 15.72 12.20 28.76
CA THR A 10 14.44 12.17 28.05
C THR A 10 14.65 11.37 26.77
N THR A 11 14.21 10.12 26.75
CA THR A 11 14.11 9.36 25.52
C THR A 11 12.96 9.93 24.69
N ILE A 12 13.26 10.70 23.66
CA ILE A 12 12.30 11.09 22.65
C ILE A 12 12.12 9.84 21.77
N SER A 13 11.02 9.12 21.97
CA SER A 13 10.63 8.05 21.07
C SER A 13 10.08 8.70 19.79
N LEU A 14 10.91 8.81 18.76
CA LEU A 14 10.47 9.19 17.42
C LEU A 14 9.76 7.99 16.79
N PHE A 15 8.46 7.98 16.82
CA PHE A 15 7.66 7.04 16.04
C PHE A 15 7.62 7.52 14.58
N GLY A 16 8.05 6.68 13.63
CA GLY A 16 8.04 7.03 12.20
C GLY A 16 6.66 7.43 11.66
N GLN A 17 5.60 7.07 12.38
CA GLN A 17 4.22 7.46 12.08
C GLN A 17 3.96 8.96 12.29
N ASP A 18 4.65 9.62 13.19
CA ASP A 18 4.51 11.06 13.45
C ASP A 18 4.91 11.88 12.23
N TYR A 19 5.83 11.35 11.39
CA TYR A 19 6.20 11.98 10.14
C TYR A 19 5.00 12.20 9.20
N PHE A 20 4.11 11.20 9.07
CA PHE A 20 2.93 11.31 8.23
C PHE A 20 1.83 12.15 8.89
N THR A 21 1.60 11.94 10.19
CA THR A 21 0.53 12.62 10.92
C THR A 21 0.84 14.10 11.16
N GLU A 22 2.09 14.48 11.39
CA GLU A 22 2.46 15.88 11.62
C GLU A 22 2.63 16.66 10.33
N ARG A 23 3.34 16.08 9.35
CA ARG A 23 3.72 16.78 8.12
C ARG A 23 2.53 17.11 7.22
N TYR A 24 1.54 16.24 7.14
CA TYR A 24 0.47 16.32 6.15
C TYR A 24 -0.90 16.69 6.75
N GLN A 25 -0.89 17.27 7.94
CA GLN A 25 -2.09 17.84 8.55
C GLN A 25 -2.61 19.07 7.78
N PRO A 26 -3.94 19.42 7.94
CA PRO A 26 -4.94 18.65 8.68
C PRO A 26 -5.47 17.46 7.86
N PHE A 27 -6.12 16.51 8.55
CA PHE A 27 -6.80 15.38 7.94
C PHE A 27 -8.32 15.49 8.05
N ASN A 28 -9.02 14.95 7.06
CA ASN A 28 -10.48 14.84 7.09
C ASN A 28 -10.90 13.80 8.15
N GLU A 29 -11.58 14.23 9.19
CA GLU A 29 -11.99 13.40 10.33
C GLU A 29 -13.03 12.32 9.99
N ASN A 30 -13.71 12.44 8.84
CA ASN A 30 -14.66 11.43 8.37
C ASN A 30 -13.95 10.15 7.88
N ILE A 31 -12.68 10.23 7.50
CA ILE A 31 -11.88 9.08 7.06
C ILE A 31 -11.09 8.60 8.28
N PRO A 32 -11.35 7.39 8.80
CA PRO A 32 -10.64 6.90 9.97
C PRO A 32 -9.15 6.67 9.66
N SER A 33 -8.27 7.07 10.59
CA SER A 33 -6.85 6.73 10.48
C SER A 33 -6.65 5.21 10.57
N PRO A 34 -5.51 4.67 10.05
CA PRO A 34 -5.22 3.23 10.20
C PRO A 34 -5.32 2.75 11.64
N LYS A 35 -4.74 3.49 12.58
CA LYS A 35 -4.84 3.19 14.02
C LYS A 35 -6.29 3.11 14.52
N LYS A 36 -7.14 4.05 14.11
CA LYS A 36 -8.55 4.09 14.54
C LYS A 36 -9.34 2.90 13.99
N PHE A 37 -9.06 2.49 12.75
CA PHE A 37 -9.75 1.39 12.09
C PHE A 37 -9.25 0.02 12.57
N LEU A 38 -7.93 -0.14 12.65
CA LEU A 38 -7.29 -1.41 13.00
C LEU A 38 -7.25 -1.68 14.51
N GLU A 39 -7.46 -0.63 15.35
CA GLU A 39 -7.37 -0.66 16.82
C GLU A 39 -5.95 -0.96 17.35
N TYR A 40 -4.93 -0.84 16.50
CA TYR A 40 -3.52 -0.94 16.86
C TYR A 40 -2.64 0.00 16.03
N GLU A 41 -1.44 0.27 16.50
CA GLU A 41 -0.45 1.09 15.77
C GLU A 41 0.13 0.32 14.60
N ILE A 42 0.24 0.96 13.44
CA ILE A 42 0.95 0.40 12.28
C ILE A 42 2.39 0.03 12.71
N GLY A 43 2.82 -1.18 12.34
CA GLY A 43 4.12 -1.72 12.73
C GLY A 43 4.14 -2.40 14.11
N SER A 44 3.07 -2.33 14.91
CA SER A 44 3.00 -3.07 16.17
C SER A 44 2.67 -4.57 15.97
N GLN A 45 2.08 -4.89 14.86
CA GLN A 45 1.85 -6.26 14.37
C GLN A 45 1.68 -6.24 12.85
N HIS A 46 1.73 -7.41 12.21
CA HIS A 46 1.57 -7.54 10.78
C HIS A 46 0.09 -7.59 10.40
N THR A 47 -0.36 -6.63 9.57
CA THR A 47 -1.76 -6.54 9.14
C THR A 47 -2.07 -7.61 8.10
N ARG A 48 -3.12 -8.40 8.35
CA ARG A 48 -3.59 -9.43 7.42
C ARG A 48 -4.27 -8.82 6.21
N HIS A 49 -4.25 -9.55 5.10
CA HIS A 49 -4.81 -9.05 3.84
C HIS A 49 -6.31 -8.70 3.91
N ASP A 50 -7.11 -9.46 4.63
CA ASP A 50 -8.53 -9.18 4.81
C ASP A 50 -8.78 -7.82 5.51
N MET A 51 -7.94 -7.47 6.50
CA MET A 51 -8.00 -6.17 7.18
C MET A 51 -7.50 -5.04 6.27
N ILE A 52 -6.48 -5.29 5.43
CA ILE A 52 -6.02 -4.34 4.43
C ILE A 52 -7.16 -4.00 3.45
N VAL A 53 -7.81 -5.02 2.88
CA VAL A 53 -8.94 -4.83 1.96
C VAL A 53 -10.07 -4.05 2.64
N SER A 54 -10.46 -4.45 3.85
CA SER A 54 -11.53 -3.80 4.61
C SER A 54 -11.22 -2.33 4.89
N TYR A 55 -9.97 -2.00 5.19
CA TYR A 55 -9.57 -0.62 5.42
C TYR A 55 -9.62 0.22 4.13
N LEU A 56 -9.21 -0.32 2.98
CA LEU A 56 -9.35 0.40 1.72
C LEU A 56 -10.82 0.58 1.31
N GLU A 57 -11.69 -0.40 1.56
CA GLU A 57 -13.13 -0.30 1.39
C GLU A 57 -13.71 0.79 2.28
N GLU A 58 -13.25 0.89 3.53
CA GLU A 58 -13.63 1.95 4.48
C GLU A 58 -13.23 3.34 3.99
N ILE A 59 -11.99 3.54 3.53
CA ILE A 59 -11.55 4.80 2.93
C ILE A 59 -12.44 5.18 1.74
N ALA A 60 -12.70 4.26 0.84
CA ALA A 60 -13.50 4.51 -0.36
C ALA A 60 -14.96 4.85 -0.01
N SER A 61 -15.51 4.28 1.07
CA SER A 61 -16.89 4.55 1.51
C SER A 61 -17.06 5.93 2.16
N HIS A 62 -15.99 6.51 2.71
CA HIS A 62 -16.00 7.78 3.43
C HIS A 62 -15.36 8.94 2.66
N SER A 63 -14.97 8.73 1.40
CA SER A 63 -14.27 9.74 0.61
C SER A 63 -14.81 9.83 -0.82
N ASP A 64 -15.16 11.02 -1.28
CA ASP A 64 -15.48 11.29 -2.69
C ASP A 64 -14.21 11.44 -3.57
N ARG A 65 -13.03 11.28 -2.98
CA ARG A 65 -11.69 11.34 -3.60
C ARG A 65 -11.04 9.98 -3.77
N ALA A 66 -11.73 8.92 -3.35
CA ALA A 66 -11.23 7.55 -3.43
C ALA A 66 -12.28 6.59 -3.96
N GLN A 67 -11.85 5.64 -4.80
CA GLN A 67 -12.67 4.55 -5.31
C GLN A 67 -11.87 3.26 -5.23
N ILE A 68 -12.53 2.14 -4.95
CA ILE A 68 -11.89 0.83 -4.96
C ILE A 68 -12.30 0.05 -6.21
N ILE A 69 -11.32 -0.56 -6.86
CA ILE A 69 -11.53 -1.53 -7.93
C ILE A 69 -10.77 -2.82 -7.60
N TYR A 70 -11.14 -3.90 -8.28
CA TYR A 70 -10.48 -5.19 -8.12
C TYR A 70 -9.99 -5.67 -9.49
N TYR A 71 -8.69 -5.95 -9.62
CA TYR A 71 -8.11 -6.42 -10.87
C TYR A 71 -8.05 -7.94 -10.99
N GLY A 72 -8.43 -8.66 -9.93
CA GLY A 72 -8.46 -10.12 -9.96
C GLY A 72 -8.64 -10.75 -8.59
N LYS A 73 -8.32 -12.03 -8.54
CA LYS A 73 -8.23 -12.85 -7.33
C LYS A 73 -7.00 -13.74 -7.41
N THR A 74 -6.41 -14.06 -6.25
CA THR A 74 -5.31 -15.01 -6.12
C THR A 74 -5.78 -16.47 -6.32
N HIS A 75 -4.84 -17.41 -6.31
CA HIS A 75 -5.15 -18.84 -6.30
C HIS A 75 -6.03 -19.28 -5.11
N GLU A 76 -5.89 -18.62 -3.95
CA GLU A 76 -6.71 -18.87 -2.78
C GLU A 76 -8.03 -18.05 -2.75
N GLY A 77 -8.31 -17.33 -3.85
CA GLY A 77 -9.56 -16.56 -4.01
C GLY A 77 -9.55 -15.20 -3.29
N ARG A 78 -8.43 -14.75 -2.76
CA ARG A 78 -8.30 -13.42 -2.15
C ARG A 78 -8.43 -12.34 -3.21
N LYS A 79 -9.17 -11.29 -2.90
CA LYS A 79 -9.35 -10.12 -3.79
C LYS A 79 -8.01 -9.40 -4.00
N LEU A 80 -7.80 -8.85 -5.20
CA LEU A 80 -6.66 -8.00 -5.55
C LEU A 80 -7.16 -6.57 -5.75
N PRO A 81 -7.15 -5.74 -4.68
CA PRO A 81 -7.70 -4.39 -4.71
C PRO A 81 -6.70 -3.37 -5.26
N LEU A 82 -7.22 -2.34 -5.90
CA LEU A 82 -6.55 -1.07 -6.15
C LEU A 82 -7.41 0.05 -5.59
N LEU A 83 -6.84 0.90 -4.76
CA LEU A 83 -7.48 2.14 -4.34
C LEU A 83 -7.05 3.25 -5.29
N LEU A 84 -8.02 3.78 -6.04
CA LEU A 84 -7.83 4.96 -6.87
C LEU A 84 -8.02 6.19 -6.02
N ILE A 85 -7.09 7.12 -6.09
CA ILE A 85 -7.14 8.38 -5.35
C ILE A 85 -6.88 9.54 -6.31
N SER A 86 -7.78 10.53 -6.32
CA SER A 86 -7.63 11.76 -7.08
C SER A 86 -8.58 12.83 -6.51
N THR A 87 -8.82 13.93 -7.25
CA THR A 87 -9.92 14.84 -6.91
C THR A 87 -11.24 14.23 -7.37
N LYS A 88 -12.35 14.70 -6.77
CA LYS A 88 -13.70 14.32 -7.17
C LYS A 88 -13.95 14.57 -8.66
N GLU A 89 -13.47 15.71 -9.15
CA GLU A 89 -13.63 16.13 -10.55
C GLU A 89 -12.89 15.17 -11.50
N ASN A 90 -11.66 14.77 -11.16
CA ASN A 90 -10.89 13.81 -11.94
C ASN A 90 -11.59 12.44 -11.95
N LEU A 91 -12.08 11.97 -10.79
CA LEU A 91 -12.78 10.70 -10.68
C LEU A 91 -14.09 10.69 -11.47
N ALA A 92 -14.80 11.83 -11.56
CA ALA A 92 -16.00 11.96 -12.37
C ALA A 92 -15.71 11.90 -13.90
N GLN A 93 -14.46 12.15 -14.31
CA GLN A 93 -14.03 12.13 -15.71
C GLN A 93 -13.06 10.98 -16.01
N LEU A 94 -13.03 9.96 -15.16
CA LEU A 94 -12.02 8.91 -15.19
C LEU A 94 -11.89 8.21 -16.55
N GLU A 95 -13.04 7.87 -17.18
CA GLU A 95 -13.07 7.20 -18.49
C GLU A 95 -12.50 8.08 -19.61
N SER A 96 -12.80 9.38 -19.60
CA SER A 96 -12.28 10.31 -20.60
C SER A 96 -10.79 10.58 -20.43
N ILE A 97 -10.31 10.67 -19.18
CA ILE A 97 -8.89 10.80 -18.84
C ILE A 97 -8.13 9.55 -19.31
N GLN A 98 -8.63 8.36 -18.97
CA GLN A 98 -8.04 7.10 -19.37
C GLN A 98 -7.95 6.99 -20.90
N LYS A 99 -9.06 7.31 -21.60
CA LYS A 99 -9.10 7.24 -23.06
C LYS A 99 -8.10 8.19 -23.71
N ALA A 100 -8.03 9.45 -23.28
CA ALA A 100 -7.11 10.44 -23.82
C ALA A 100 -5.64 10.01 -23.58
N HIS A 101 -5.33 9.53 -22.37
CA HIS A 101 -4.02 9.02 -22.03
C HIS A 101 -3.63 7.82 -22.91
N LEU A 102 -4.51 6.83 -23.05
CA LEU A 102 -4.27 5.65 -23.88
C LEU A 102 -4.11 6.01 -25.36
N ASP A 103 -4.91 6.94 -25.88
CA ASP A 103 -4.81 7.39 -27.29
C ASP A 103 -3.46 8.01 -27.56
N TYR A 104 -2.92 8.78 -26.61
CA TYR A 104 -1.57 9.32 -26.71
C TYR A 104 -0.48 8.24 -26.58
N ALA A 105 -0.57 7.39 -25.54
CA ALA A 105 0.39 6.31 -25.31
C ALA A 105 0.51 5.33 -26.49
N GLN A 106 -0.57 5.16 -27.24
CA GLN A 106 -0.62 4.29 -28.43
C GLN A 106 -0.38 5.02 -29.75
N GLY A 107 0.02 6.26 -29.71
CA GLY A 107 0.38 7.07 -30.89
C GLY A 107 -0.84 7.49 -31.76
N ARG A 108 -2.06 7.46 -31.20
CA ARG A 108 -3.26 7.94 -31.89
C ARG A 108 -3.46 9.46 -31.80
N LEU A 109 -2.80 10.10 -30.85
CA LEU A 109 -2.73 11.55 -30.71
C LEU A 109 -1.30 12.01 -31.01
N SER A 110 -1.16 13.12 -31.74
CA SER A 110 0.13 13.73 -32.06
C SER A 110 0.68 14.63 -30.95
N GLU A 111 -0.18 15.08 -30.07
CA GLU A 111 0.16 15.96 -28.94
C GLU A 111 -0.27 15.33 -27.63
N GLU A 112 0.53 15.58 -26.59
CA GLU A 112 0.23 15.10 -25.23
C GLU A 112 -1.04 15.79 -24.71
N PRO A 113 -2.05 15.03 -24.26
CA PRO A 113 -3.27 15.61 -23.72
C PRO A 113 -3.01 16.23 -22.33
N ASP A 114 -3.69 17.34 -22.06
CA ASP A 114 -3.67 17.95 -20.72
C ASP A 114 -4.58 17.18 -19.77
N VAL A 115 -4.09 16.04 -19.29
CA VAL A 115 -4.78 15.14 -18.34
C VAL A 115 -3.87 14.80 -17.17
N PRO A 116 -4.42 14.44 -16.01
CA PRO A 116 -3.64 14.02 -14.84
C PRO A 116 -2.73 12.83 -15.18
N LEU A 117 -1.55 12.81 -14.55
CA LEU A 117 -0.62 11.67 -14.62
C LEU A 117 -1.26 10.43 -14.00
N ILE A 118 -0.95 9.27 -14.55
CA ILE A 118 -1.36 7.98 -13.99
C ILE A 118 -0.17 7.37 -13.25
N ILE A 119 -0.34 7.15 -11.94
CA ILE A 119 0.71 6.68 -11.04
C ILE A 119 0.25 5.40 -10.36
N ASN A 120 1.08 4.37 -10.37
CA ASN A 120 0.87 3.16 -9.60
C ASN A 120 1.90 3.03 -8.48
N LEU A 121 1.42 2.94 -7.26
CA LEU A 121 2.19 2.62 -6.05
C LEU A 121 1.93 1.15 -5.73
N ALA A 122 2.86 0.28 -6.10
CA ALA A 122 2.72 -1.16 -5.97
C ALA A 122 3.55 -1.69 -4.80
N TYR A 123 2.93 -2.47 -3.94
CA TYR A 123 3.50 -2.94 -2.69
C TYR A 123 3.40 -4.46 -2.56
N ASN A 124 4.33 -5.06 -1.84
CA ASN A 124 4.26 -6.41 -1.30
C ASN A 124 4.10 -7.51 -2.36
N VAL A 125 4.92 -7.48 -3.41
CA VAL A 125 5.03 -8.59 -4.36
C VAL A 125 5.66 -9.82 -3.67
N HIS A 126 6.51 -9.59 -2.67
CA HIS A 126 6.95 -10.62 -1.74
C HIS A 126 6.20 -10.44 -0.42
N GLY A 127 5.37 -11.42 -0.07
CA GLY A 127 4.47 -11.30 1.09
C GLY A 127 5.18 -11.19 2.44
N ASN A 128 6.43 -11.63 2.54
CA ASN A 128 7.27 -11.54 3.74
C ASN A 128 8.16 -10.29 3.79
N GLU A 129 7.86 -9.29 3.01
CA GLU A 129 8.41 -7.94 3.14
C GLU A 129 7.37 -7.09 3.92
N PRO A 130 7.39 -7.17 5.27
CA PRO A 130 6.24 -6.81 6.08
C PRO A 130 5.89 -5.32 6.11
N SER A 131 6.88 -4.43 6.05
CA SER A 131 6.63 -2.99 6.11
C SER A 131 5.96 -2.44 4.85
N SER A 132 6.03 -3.16 3.74
CA SER A 132 5.50 -2.74 2.45
C SER A 132 3.98 -2.48 2.49
N SER A 133 3.17 -3.48 2.90
CA SER A 133 1.72 -3.30 3.02
C SER A 133 1.32 -2.32 4.13
N GLU A 134 2.08 -2.28 5.24
CA GLU A 134 1.84 -1.30 6.31
C GLU A 134 2.04 0.14 5.80
N ALA A 135 3.10 0.37 5.01
CA ALA A 135 3.34 1.65 4.36
C ALA A 135 2.24 2.01 3.35
N ALA A 136 1.69 1.00 2.65
CA ALA A 136 0.56 1.22 1.73
C ALA A 136 -0.68 1.76 2.44
N LEU A 137 -0.99 1.28 3.67
CA LEU A 137 -2.11 1.79 4.46
C LEU A 137 -1.91 3.25 4.87
N LEU A 138 -0.69 3.62 5.29
CA LEU A 138 -0.34 5.00 5.62
C LEU A 138 -0.40 5.91 4.39
N ALA A 139 0.10 5.45 3.24
CA ALA A 139 0.04 6.18 1.98
C ALA A 139 -1.42 6.37 1.52
N ALA A 140 -2.25 5.31 1.57
CA ALA A 140 -3.66 5.36 1.23
C ALA A 140 -4.42 6.38 2.10
N TYR A 141 -4.20 6.35 3.41
CA TYR A 141 -4.79 7.33 4.34
C TYR A 141 -4.32 8.75 4.04
N THR A 142 -3.01 8.96 3.95
CA THR A 142 -2.44 10.30 3.73
C THR A 142 -2.94 10.90 2.42
N LEU A 143 -2.91 10.12 1.34
CA LEU A 143 -3.35 10.59 0.02
C LEU A 143 -4.86 10.83 -0.05
N SER A 144 -5.67 10.11 0.70
CA SER A 144 -7.14 10.27 0.69
C SER A 144 -7.63 11.32 1.67
N ALA A 145 -7.10 11.34 2.89
CA ALA A 145 -7.64 12.11 4.00
C ALA A 145 -6.98 13.47 4.23
N SER A 146 -5.71 13.66 3.82
CA SER A 146 -5.00 14.92 4.07
C SER A 146 -5.61 16.11 3.31
N GLU A 147 -5.78 17.22 4.00
CA GLU A 147 -6.19 18.53 3.46
C GLU A 147 -4.99 19.48 3.28
N ASN A 148 -3.77 18.96 3.41
CA ASN A 148 -2.55 19.72 3.17
C ASN A 148 -2.43 20.13 1.69
N ASP A 149 -1.99 21.35 1.41
CA ASP A 149 -1.91 21.91 0.05
C ASP A 149 -1.05 21.06 -0.91
N GLN A 150 0.03 20.47 -0.40
CA GLN A 150 0.90 19.59 -1.19
C GLN A 150 0.16 18.35 -1.65
N ILE A 151 -0.57 17.68 -0.74
CA ILE A 151 -1.36 16.47 -1.05
C ILE A 151 -2.53 16.80 -1.97
N GLN A 152 -3.21 17.94 -1.73
CA GLN A 152 -4.25 18.41 -2.65
C GLN A 152 -3.70 18.65 -4.07
N SER A 153 -2.50 19.25 -4.18
CA SER A 153 -1.83 19.44 -5.46
C SER A 153 -1.51 18.12 -6.16
N PHE A 154 -1.09 17.08 -5.40
CA PHE A 154 -0.84 15.75 -5.97
C PHE A 154 -2.13 15.14 -6.52
N ARG A 155 -3.22 15.14 -5.74
CA ARG A 155 -4.53 14.64 -6.21
C ARG A 155 -5.03 15.37 -7.44
N LYS A 156 -4.80 16.69 -7.54
CA LYS A 156 -5.21 17.46 -8.72
C LYS A 156 -4.44 17.07 -9.99
N LYS A 157 -3.17 16.71 -9.85
CA LYS A 157 -2.25 16.44 -10.96
C LYS A 157 -2.15 14.95 -11.33
N ALA A 158 -2.73 14.07 -10.54
CA ALA A 158 -2.57 12.63 -10.74
C ALA A 158 -3.83 11.82 -10.42
N ILE A 159 -3.97 10.71 -11.12
CA ILE A 159 -4.76 9.54 -10.73
C ILE A 159 -3.78 8.56 -10.09
N ILE A 160 -3.90 8.34 -8.79
CA ILE A 160 -2.95 7.51 -8.03
C ILE A 160 -3.63 6.20 -7.69
N PHE A 161 -3.04 5.09 -8.12
CA PHE A 161 -3.46 3.74 -7.78
C PHE A 161 -2.55 3.20 -6.69
N VAL A 162 -3.11 2.89 -5.53
CA VAL A 162 -2.42 2.18 -4.45
C VAL A 162 -2.78 0.71 -4.54
N ASP A 163 -1.79 -0.13 -4.85
CA ASP A 163 -1.86 -1.59 -4.86
C ASP A 163 -1.20 -2.12 -3.58
N PRO A 164 -1.97 -2.39 -2.51
CA PRO A 164 -1.40 -2.55 -1.18
C PRO A 164 -0.70 -3.89 -0.98
N THR A 165 -1.07 -4.90 -1.78
CA THR A 165 -0.55 -6.25 -1.63
C THR A 165 -0.73 -7.03 -2.92
N ILE A 166 0.34 -7.13 -3.72
CA ILE A 166 0.32 -7.90 -4.97
C ILE A 166 0.28 -9.41 -4.69
N ASN A 167 0.84 -9.85 -3.55
CA ASN A 167 0.90 -11.25 -3.14
C ASN A 167 0.15 -11.50 -1.81
N PRO A 168 -1.19 -11.49 -1.82
CA PRO A 168 -1.98 -11.72 -0.61
C PRO A 168 -1.78 -13.09 0.02
N ASP A 169 -1.59 -14.15 -0.78
CA ASP A 169 -1.41 -15.51 -0.28
C ASP A 169 -0.09 -15.64 0.48
N GLY A 170 0.98 -15.05 -0.05
CA GLY A 170 2.26 -14.97 0.65
C GLY A 170 2.19 -14.07 1.88
N ARG A 171 1.52 -12.92 1.78
CA ARG A 171 1.33 -11.99 2.89
C ARG A 171 0.64 -12.67 4.09
N ASP A 172 -0.47 -13.34 3.86
CA ASP A 172 -1.22 -13.99 4.96
C ASP A 172 -0.44 -15.14 5.58
N ARG A 173 0.34 -15.87 4.79
CA ARG A 173 1.24 -16.91 5.32
C ARG A 173 2.29 -16.32 6.25
N HIS A 174 2.92 -15.23 5.85
CA HIS A 174 3.90 -14.52 6.67
C HIS A 174 3.26 -13.92 7.93
N THR A 175 2.14 -13.21 7.79
CA THR A 175 1.50 -12.55 8.94
C THR A 175 1.01 -13.54 9.97
N GLN A 176 0.51 -14.70 9.54
CA GLN A 176 0.11 -15.77 10.46
C GLN A 176 1.31 -16.28 11.25
N TRP A 177 2.44 -16.51 10.59
CA TRP A 177 3.66 -16.94 11.26
C TRP A 177 4.16 -15.89 12.24
N ALA A 178 4.49 -14.72 11.76
CA ALA A 178 5.08 -13.64 12.56
C ALA A 178 4.21 -13.26 13.76
N ASN A 179 2.90 -13.05 13.55
CA ASN A 179 1.99 -12.71 14.66
C ASN A 179 1.79 -13.85 15.66
N THR A 180 1.97 -15.13 15.26
CA THR A 180 1.87 -16.27 16.16
C THR A 180 3.08 -16.35 17.08
N TYR A 181 4.27 -16.08 16.58
CA TYR A 181 5.53 -16.21 17.33
C TYR A 181 6.01 -14.90 17.97
N LYS A 182 5.37 -13.79 17.63
CA LYS A 182 5.72 -12.49 18.18
C LYS A 182 5.70 -12.47 19.71
N GLY A 183 6.83 -12.06 20.30
CA GLY A 183 6.99 -11.93 21.75
C GLY A 183 6.38 -10.67 22.33
N THR A 184 6.04 -10.69 23.62
CA THR A 184 5.70 -9.50 24.42
C THR A 184 6.54 -9.52 25.69
N PRO A 185 7.53 -8.61 25.83
CA PRO A 185 7.92 -7.53 24.92
C PRO A 185 8.47 -8.03 23.59
N LEU A 186 8.59 -7.12 22.59
CA LEU A 186 9.17 -7.44 21.29
C LEU A 186 10.61 -7.95 21.45
N VAL A 187 10.96 -8.96 20.67
CA VAL A 187 12.27 -9.61 20.68
C VAL A 187 13.05 -9.18 19.45
N SER A 188 14.23 -8.59 19.64
CA SER A 188 15.12 -8.14 18.55
C SER A 188 16.19 -9.17 18.16
N ASP A 189 16.17 -10.37 18.75
CA ASP A 189 17.10 -11.45 18.41
C ASP A 189 16.78 -11.98 17.01
N PRO A 190 17.70 -11.88 16.03
CA PRO A 190 17.45 -12.37 14.68
C PRO A 190 17.25 -13.90 14.59
N MET A 191 17.59 -14.63 15.67
CA MET A 191 17.35 -16.09 15.76
C MET A 191 15.99 -16.43 16.36
N ASP A 192 15.20 -15.43 16.79
CA ASP A 192 13.85 -15.69 17.29
C ASP A 192 12.95 -16.25 16.20
N ALA A 193 12.01 -17.11 16.60
CA ALA A 193 11.07 -17.78 15.68
C ALA A 193 10.22 -16.79 14.89
N GLU A 194 9.91 -15.62 15.44
CA GLU A 194 9.18 -14.55 14.76
C GLU A 194 9.86 -14.14 13.45
N HIS A 195 11.20 -14.04 13.45
CA HIS A 195 12.00 -13.58 12.32
C HIS A 195 12.41 -14.70 11.35
N ASN A 196 12.16 -15.95 11.70
CA ASN A 196 12.60 -17.13 10.97
C ASN A 196 11.42 -17.99 10.54
N GLU A 197 10.63 -17.49 9.59
CA GLU A 197 9.49 -18.22 9.08
C GLU A 197 9.87 -19.55 8.42
N ALA A 198 9.11 -20.60 8.72
CA ALA A 198 9.31 -21.92 8.13
C ALA A 198 8.99 -21.91 6.63
N TRP A 199 9.75 -22.73 5.86
CA TRP A 199 9.37 -22.99 4.47
C TRP A 199 7.91 -23.50 4.37
N PRO A 200 7.12 -23.00 3.40
CA PRO A 200 7.51 -22.23 2.20
C PRO A 200 7.63 -20.72 2.39
N GLY A 201 7.41 -20.17 3.59
CA GLY A 201 7.52 -18.76 3.88
C GLY A 201 6.54 -17.88 3.09
N GLY A 202 6.54 -16.58 3.35
CA GLY A 202 5.64 -15.62 2.72
C GLY A 202 6.17 -14.99 1.44
N ARG A 203 7.40 -15.27 1.02
CA ARG A 203 7.97 -14.65 -0.18
C ARG A 203 7.15 -14.95 -1.44
N THR A 204 6.79 -16.20 -1.63
CA THR A 204 6.15 -16.73 -2.83
C THR A 204 4.62 -16.76 -2.70
N ASN A 205 3.91 -16.93 -3.83
CA ASN A 205 2.47 -17.08 -3.86
C ASN A 205 2.02 -18.47 -3.33
N HIS A 206 0.74 -18.83 -3.53
CA HIS A 206 0.19 -20.13 -3.12
C HIS A 206 1.01 -21.33 -3.64
N TYR A 207 1.42 -21.30 -4.90
CA TYR A 207 2.18 -22.39 -5.54
C TYR A 207 3.69 -22.21 -5.47
N TRP A 208 4.18 -21.42 -4.52
CA TRP A 208 5.60 -21.18 -4.29
C TRP A 208 6.32 -20.52 -5.46
N PHE A 209 5.57 -19.78 -6.27
CA PHE A 209 6.11 -19.04 -7.39
C PHE A 209 6.48 -17.62 -6.95
N ASP A 210 7.66 -17.14 -7.31
CA ASP A 210 8.07 -15.76 -7.08
C ASP A 210 7.38 -14.85 -8.11
N LEU A 211 6.36 -14.11 -7.70
CA LEU A 211 5.61 -13.22 -8.58
C LEU A 211 6.47 -12.13 -9.22
N ASN A 212 7.61 -11.78 -8.58
CA ASN A 212 8.60 -10.86 -9.17
C ASN A 212 9.43 -11.54 -10.30
N ARG A 213 9.08 -12.76 -10.71
CA ARG A 213 9.61 -13.45 -11.89
C ARG A 213 8.52 -13.77 -12.92
N ASP A 214 7.30 -13.27 -12.70
CA ASP A 214 6.14 -13.61 -13.53
C ASP A 214 5.64 -12.47 -14.44
N TRP A 215 6.35 -11.35 -14.49
CA TRP A 215 5.99 -10.21 -15.33
C TRP A 215 6.00 -10.51 -16.83
N LEU A 216 6.89 -11.39 -17.29
CA LEU A 216 6.99 -11.73 -18.70
C LEU A 216 6.00 -12.83 -19.11
N LEU A 217 5.92 -13.89 -18.30
CA LEU A 217 5.12 -15.08 -18.63
C LEU A 217 3.68 -14.95 -18.18
N ALA A 218 3.41 -14.24 -17.08
CA ALA A 218 2.10 -13.99 -16.50
C ALA A 218 1.26 -15.27 -16.36
N ILE A 219 1.85 -16.32 -15.79
CA ILE A 219 1.18 -17.61 -15.61
C ILE A 219 0.26 -17.64 -14.40
N ASN A 220 0.51 -16.78 -13.42
CA ASN A 220 -0.29 -16.69 -12.20
C ASN A 220 -1.42 -15.67 -12.34
N PRO A 221 -2.59 -15.91 -11.71
CA PRO A 221 -3.73 -15.00 -11.80
C PRO A 221 -3.44 -13.59 -11.27
N GLU A 222 -2.56 -13.46 -10.27
CA GLU A 222 -2.08 -12.19 -9.74
C GLU A 222 -1.38 -11.37 -10.83
N SER A 223 -0.44 -11.99 -11.54
CA SER A 223 0.31 -11.36 -12.64
C SER A 223 -0.58 -11.05 -13.84
N GLN A 224 -1.47 -11.97 -14.21
CA GLN A 224 -2.44 -11.75 -15.29
C GLN A 224 -3.36 -10.57 -15.01
N GLY A 225 -3.92 -10.52 -13.81
CA GLY A 225 -4.77 -9.42 -13.38
C GLY A 225 -4.03 -8.09 -13.39
N LYS A 226 -2.81 -8.06 -12.85
CA LYS A 226 -1.95 -6.88 -12.82
C LYS A 226 -1.59 -6.39 -14.23
N LEU A 227 -1.18 -7.27 -15.13
CA LEU A 227 -0.84 -6.91 -16.51
C LEU A 227 -2.07 -6.45 -17.30
N ASN A 228 -3.23 -7.09 -17.13
CA ASN A 228 -4.47 -6.62 -17.74
C ASN A 228 -4.81 -5.21 -17.31
N TRP A 229 -4.73 -4.92 -16.01
CA TRP A 229 -4.90 -3.57 -15.50
C TRP A 229 -3.85 -2.61 -16.07
N TYR A 230 -2.57 -3.02 -16.09
CA TYR A 230 -1.46 -2.21 -16.62
C TYR A 230 -1.72 -1.81 -18.07
N HIS A 231 -2.12 -2.73 -18.93
CA HIS A 231 -2.42 -2.46 -20.34
C HIS A 231 -3.69 -1.61 -20.56
N GLN A 232 -4.59 -1.56 -19.59
CA GLN A 232 -5.74 -0.66 -19.62
C GLN A 232 -5.37 0.77 -19.23
N TRP A 233 -4.32 0.97 -18.46
CA TRP A 233 -3.98 2.26 -17.89
C TRP A 233 -2.65 2.85 -18.39
N TYR A 234 -1.68 2.04 -18.77
CA TYR A 234 -0.33 2.46 -19.16
C TYR A 234 0.24 3.55 -18.24
N PRO A 235 0.46 3.29 -16.95
CA PRO A 235 0.86 4.31 -15.99
C PRO A 235 2.12 5.05 -16.42
N ASN A 236 2.16 6.38 -16.19
CA ASN A 236 3.34 7.20 -16.41
C ASN A 236 4.46 6.84 -15.42
N VAL A 237 4.07 6.44 -14.19
CA VAL A 237 5.00 6.03 -13.13
C VAL A 237 4.49 4.74 -12.50
N VAL A 238 5.37 3.77 -12.40
CA VAL A 238 5.16 2.53 -11.63
C VAL A 238 6.27 2.43 -10.60
N THR A 239 5.91 2.28 -9.34
CA THR A 239 6.85 1.94 -8.27
C THR A 239 6.60 0.51 -7.84
N ASP A 240 7.66 -0.17 -7.46
CA ASP A 240 7.62 -1.53 -6.92
C ASP A 240 8.40 -1.52 -5.60
N PHE A 241 7.66 -1.50 -4.48
CA PHE A 241 8.23 -1.36 -3.16
C PHE A 241 8.65 -2.71 -2.61
N HIS A 242 9.93 -2.84 -2.35
CA HIS A 242 10.59 -4.02 -1.80
C HIS A 242 11.31 -3.71 -0.48
N GLU A 243 11.61 -4.76 0.25
CA GLU A 243 12.59 -4.73 1.33
C GLU A 243 13.80 -5.57 0.94
N MET A 244 14.98 -5.13 1.39
CA MET A 244 16.21 -5.90 1.21
C MET A 244 16.43 -6.79 2.43
N GLY A 245 16.65 -8.07 2.20
CA GLY A 245 17.07 -9.05 3.19
C GLY A 245 18.59 -9.15 3.28
#